data_c032bb89951b3df2d911fb75636e9813
#
_entry.id   c032bb89951b3df2d911fb75636e9813
#
_cell.length_a   1.000
_cell.length_b   1.000
_cell.length_c   1.000
_cell.angle_alpha   90.00
_cell.angle_beta   90.00
_cell.angle_gamma   90.00
#
_symmetry.space_group_name_H-M   'P 1'
#
loop_
_entity.id
_entity.type
_entity.pdbx_description
1 polymer ?
#
loop_
_entity_poly.entity_id
_entity_poly.type
_entity_poly.pdbx_seq_one_letter_code
_entity_poly.pdbx_strand_id
1 'polypeptide(L)'
;MAQTVPARQTVQNMTEGSPVSLILRFALPIFISQVFQQLYSTADAFIVGKYLGTNAFAAVSSSGTLIMLLTSLFIGTAMGAGVAISKYFGAGDYENVSRAIHTNLAFGIVSGTLLTLIGVFLTPTFLVWMNTDAQVMPQAVEYFRYYFLGVLATVLYNMCTSILNALGDSRRPLHYLIISSLVNIALDLLFIGAFRWGVWSAAVATVISQGTSCVLCHIHLLKKGEVYTVTPRNIRFHSAMLSEIIRYGLPSGVQNCVIGLANVIVQSQINSFGMLAMAAYGAHCKIEGFAFLPITSFTMACTTFVGQNLGAKQYDRAKRGARFCIIIAVVMAELIGLCYYIWASQLISLFDSTPGVVALGVQQARTVALFYCLLAFSHSIAAVCRGAGRAVVPMMIMLSVWCVIRIIYIMLVVHFIGEIGYIYWAYPLTWAISSTIYLIYYLRSDWVHGFER
;
A
#
# COMPACT_ATOMS: atom_id res chain seq x y z
N MET A 1 -28.22 25.73 22.23
CA MET A 1 -28.63 24.41 22.74
C MET A 1 -28.00 23.37 21.84
N ALA A 2 -26.89 22.76 22.27
CA ALA A 2 -26.22 21.69 21.56
C ALA A 2 -27.04 20.41 21.77
N GLN A 3 -27.65 19.90 20.72
CA GLN A 3 -28.28 18.58 20.75
C GLN A 3 -27.18 17.52 20.85
N THR A 4 -27.02 16.96 22.05
CA THR A 4 -26.29 15.72 22.27
C THR A 4 -27.10 14.59 21.67
N VAL A 5 -26.82 14.24 20.42
CA VAL A 5 -27.27 12.99 19.83
C VAL A 5 -26.39 11.89 20.41
N PRO A 6 -26.92 10.90 21.13
CA PRO A 6 -26.12 9.72 21.49
C PRO A 6 -25.89 8.92 20.20
N ALA A 7 -24.77 9.15 19.54
CA ALA A 7 -24.35 8.32 18.43
C ALA A 7 -24.17 6.88 18.95
N ARG A 8 -24.86 5.92 18.37
CA ARG A 8 -24.48 4.51 18.44
C ARG A 8 -23.07 4.43 17.84
N GLN A 9 -22.07 4.46 18.71
CA GLN A 9 -20.67 4.41 18.30
C GLN A 9 -20.36 3.00 17.78
N THR A 10 -20.62 2.76 16.52
CA THR A 10 -20.10 1.59 15.79
C THR A 10 -18.63 1.78 15.39
N VAL A 11 -18.08 2.97 15.62
CA VAL A 11 -16.71 3.39 15.31
C VAL A 11 -15.83 3.28 16.53
N GLN A 12 -14.67 2.67 16.39
CA GLN A 12 -13.73 2.47 17.50
C GLN A 12 -12.92 3.75 17.74
N ASN A 13 -13.33 4.55 18.73
CA ASN A 13 -12.54 5.72 19.16
C ASN A 13 -11.20 5.26 19.76
N MET A 14 -10.09 5.65 19.14
CA MET A 14 -8.75 5.25 19.58
C MET A 14 -8.20 6.13 20.71
N THR A 15 -8.94 7.15 21.14
CA THR A 15 -8.55 8.03 22.24
C THR A 15 -8.92 7.49 23.62
N GLU A 16 -9.71 6.41 23.70
CA GLU A 16 -10.21 5.80 24.93
C GLU A 16 -9.81 4.33 25.03
N GLY A 17 -9.69 3.78 26.26
CA GLY A 17 -9.37 2.36 26.49
C GLY A 17 -7.86 2.04 26.41
N SER A 18 -7.50 0.74 26.35
CA SER A 18 -6.10 0.31 26.29
C SER A 18 -5.49 0.49 24.90
N PRO A 19 -4.38 1.25 24.73
CA PRO A 19 -3.71 1.44 23.44
C PRO A 19 -3.37 0.13 22.75
N VAL A 20 -2.83 -0.84 23.49
CA VAL A 20 -2.41 -2.14 22.98
C VAL A 20 -3.59 -2.90 22.35
N SER A 21 -4.69 -3.04 23.11
CA SER A 21 -5.88 -3.74 22.64
C SER A 21 -6.51 -3.07 21.42
N LEU A 22 -6.55 -1.73 21.40
CA LEU A 22 -7.09 -0.96 20.29
C LEU A 22 -6.28 -1.15 19.01
N ILE A 23 -4.96 -1.03 19.11
CA ILE A 23 -4.04 -1.19 17.97
C ILE A 23 -4.14 -2.61 17.41
N LEU A 24 -4.12 -3.65 18.27
CA LEU A 24 -4.23 -5.04 17.83
C LEU A 24 -5.58 -5.33 17.15
N ARG A 25 -6.69 -4.88 17.76
CA ARG A 25 -8.03 -5.07 17.19
C ARG A 25 -8.24 -4.34 15.87
N PHE A 26 -7.51 -3.26 15.66
CA PHE A 26 -7.56 -2.49 14.41
C PHE A 26 -6.59 -3.04 13.35
N ALA A 27 -5.37 -3.42 13.72
CA ALA A 27 -4.36 -3.96 12.81
C ALA A 27 -4.74 -5.33 12.24
N LEU A 28 -5.37 -6.21 13.05
CA LEU A 28 -5.71 -7.57 12.64
C LEU A 28 -6.65 -7.64 11.42
N PRO A 29 -7.77 -6.89 11.36
CA PRO A 29 -8.60 -6.87 10.16
C PRO A 29 -7.85 -6.31 8.93
N ILE A 30 -6.97 -5.33 9.10
CA ILE A 30 -6.14 -4.78 8.00
C ILE A 30 -5.20 -5.86 7.49
N PHE A 31 -4.53 -6.59 8.39
CA PHE A 31 -3.65 -7.70 8.02
C PHE A 31 -4.40 -8.77 7.22
N ILE A 32 -5.56 -9.21 7.72
CA ILE A 32 -6.40 -10.17 7.02
C ILE A 32 -6.83 -9.65 5.64
N SER A 33 -7.22 -8.37 5.54
CA SER A 33 -7.56 -7.74 4.26
C SER A 33 -6.41 -7.82 3.25
N GLN A 34 -5.20 -7.53 3.69
CA GLN A 34 -4.02 -7.58 2.81
C GLN A 34 -3.67 -9.01 2.39
N VAL A 35 -3.80 -9.99 3.29
CA VAL A 35 -3.64 -11.41 2.94
C VAL A 35 -4.68 -11.83 1.88
N PHE A 36 -5.96 -11.50 2.06
CA PHE A 36 -7.00 -11.77 1.07
C PHE A 36 -6.71 -11.08 -0.26
N GLN A 37 -6.25 -9.82 -0.24
CA GLN A 37 -5.87 -9.10 -1.44
C GLN A 37 -4.71 -9.77 -2.20
N GLN A 38 -3.71 -10.25 -1.47
CA GLN A 38 -2.58 -10.97 -2.07
C GLN A 38 -3.03 -12.32 -2.65
N LEU A 39 -3.90 -13.03 -1.94
CA LEU A 39 -4.43 -14.32 -2.40
C LEU A 39 -5.29 -14.19 -3.67
N TYR A 40 -6.23 -13.24 -3.71
CA TYR A 40 -7.05 -13.09 -4.90
C TYR A 40 -6.24 -12.63 -6.12
N SER A 41 -5.27 -11.72 -5.92
CA SER A 41 -4.38 -11.30 -7.02
C SER A 41 -3.54 -12.47 -7.57
N THR A 42 -3.15 -13.39 -6.69
CA THR A 42 -2.45 -14.62 -7.10
C THR A 42 -3.40 -15.58 -7.84
N ALA A 43 -4.63 -15.71 -7.38
CA ALA A 43 -5.66 -16.55 -8.02
C ALA A 43 -6.02 -16.03 -9.41
N ASP A 44 -6.22 -14.70 -9.56
CA ASP A 44 -6.47 -14.05 -10.85
C ASP A 44 -5.35 -14.36 -11.85
N ALA A 45 -4.09 -14.12 -11.48
CA ALA A 45 -2.92 -14.43 -12.31
C ALA A 45 -2.84 -15.92 -12.66
N PHE A 46 -3.17 -16.82 -11.73
CA PHE A 46 -3.19 -18.27 -11.97
C PHE A 46 -4.28 -18.67 -12.96
N ILE A 47 -5.50 -18.14 -12.83
CA ILE A 47 -6.62 -18.41 -13.72
C ILE A 47 -6.29 -17.95 -15.14
N VAL A 48 -5.80 -16.71 -15.28
CA VAL A 48 -5.38 -16.16 -16.58
C VAL A 48 -4.28 -17.01 -17.21
N GLY A 49 -3.24 -17.36 -16.47
CA GLY A 49 -2.14 -18.18 -16.99
C GLY A 49 -2.57 -19.58 -17.42
N LYS A 50 -3.45 -20.22 -16.64
CA LYS A 50 -3.94 -21.58 -16.90
C LYS A 50 -4.86 -21.67 -18.13
N TYR A 51 -5.74 -20.70 -18.31
CA TYR A 51 -6.79 -20.78 -19.33
C TYR A 51 -6.50 -19.97 -20.60
N LEU A 52 -5.74 -18.88 -20.51
CA LEU A 52 -5.43 -17.96 -21.63
C LEU A 52 -3.97 -18.06 -22.11
N GLY A 53 -3.11 -18.75 -21.35
CA GLY A 53 -1.72 -19.01 -21.72
C GLY A 53 -0.73 -17.92 -21.34
N THR A 54 0.54 -18.10 -21.76
CA THR A 54 1.70 -17.34 -21.27
C THR A 54 1.67 -15.87 -21.65
N ASN A 55 1.19 -15.53 -22.86
CA ASN A 55 1.16 -14.13 -23.32
C ASN A 55 0.11 -13.32 -22.53
N ALA A 56 -1.06 -13.91 -22.25
CA ALA A 56 -2.07 -13.28 -21.40
C ALA A 56 -1.57 -13.10 -19.95
N PHE A 57 -0.91 -14.12 -19.41
CA PHE A 57 -0.28 -14.03 -18.09
C PHE A 57 0.79 -12.94 -18.05
N ALA A 58 1.64 -12.82 -19.07
CA ALA A 58 2.64 -11.77 -19.18
C ALA A 58 1.99 -10.38 -19.26
N ALA A 59 0.90 -10.23 -20.03
CA ALA A 59 0.15 -9.00 -20.14
C ALA A 59 -0.41 -8.54 -18.78
N VAL A 60 -1.06 -9.44 -18.03
CA VAL A 60 -1.62 -9.16 -16.71
C VAL A 60 -0.51 -8.88 -15.69
N SER A 61 0.55 -9.68 -15.69
CA SER A 61 1.65 -9.55 -14.71
C SER A 61 2.46 -8.25 -14.90
N SER A 62 2.74 -7.84 -16.15
CA SER A 62 3.44 -6.60 -16.46
C SER A 62 2.61 -5.36 -16.12
N SER A 63 1.28 -5.50 -16.14
CA SER A 63 0.36 -4.41 -15.85
C SER A 63 0.48 -3.87 -14.42
N GLY A 64 0.78 -4.73 -13.45
CA GLY A 64 0.82 -4.37 -12.05
C GLY A 64 1.74 -3.20 -11.73
N THR A 65 2.92 -3.15 -12.34
CA THR A 65 3.91 -2.07 -12.13
C THR A 65 3.38 -0.71 -12.63
N LEU A 66 2.78 -0.66 -13.81
CA LEU A 66 2.23 0.58 -14.37
C LEU A 66 1.03 1.07 -13.57
N ILE A 67 0.11 0.15 -13.24
CA ILE A 67 -1.05 0.45 -12.40
C ILE A 67 -0.57 1.01 -11.05
N MET A 68 0.41 0.37 -10.41
CA MET A 68 0.99 0.84 -9.16
C MET A 68 1.56 2.25 -9.28
N LEU A 69 2.35 2.53 -10.32
CA LEU A 69 2.93 3.86 -10.55
C LEU A 69 1.84 4.93 -10.71
N LEU A 70 0.86 4.69 -11.57
CA LEU A 70 -0.20 5.65 -11.85
C LEU A 70 -1.15 5.86 -10.66
N THR A 71 -1.39 4.83 -9.85
CA THR A 71 -2.30 4.92 -8.69
C THR A 71 -1.60 5.38 -7.41
N SER A 72 -0.28 5.24 -7.28
CA SER A 72 0.48 5.56 -6.06
C SER A 72 0.26 6.99 -5.57
N LEU A 73 0.19 7.96 -6.49
CA LEU A 73 -0.01 9.37 -6.14
C LEU A 73 -1.39 9.58 -5.47
N PHE A 74 -2.42 8.93 -6.01
CA PHE A 74 -3.78 9.03 -5.50
C PHE A 74 -3.97 8.25 -4.19
N ILE A 75 -3.32 7.11 -4.05
CA ILE A 75 -3.25 6.35 -2.79
C ILE A 75 -2.57 7.21 -1.70
N GLY A 76 -1.48 7.90 -2.04
CA GLY A 76 -0.83 8.82 -1.12
C GLY A 76 -1.76 9.95 -0.66
N THR A 77 -2.53 10.54 -1.57
CA THR A 77 -3.51 11.58 -1.22
C THR A 77 -4.64 11.03 -0.34
N ALA A 78 -5.13 9.81 -0.60
CA ALA A 78 -6.08 9.13 0.28
C ALA A 78 -5.52 8.93 1.70
N MET A 79 -4.23 8.58 1.82
CA MET A 79 -3.55 8.50 3.13
C MET A 79 -3.52 9.86 3.83
N GLY A 80 -3.26 10.95 3.10
CA GLY A 80 -3.28 12.31 3.64
C GLY A 80 -4.65 12.71 4.16
N ALA A 81 -5.70 12.38 3.42
CA ALA A 81 -7.08 12.57 3.88
C ALA A 81 -7.36 11.75 5.16
N GLY A 82 -6.86 10.51 5.24
CA GLY A 82 -6.94 9.68 6.43
C GLY A 82 -6.28 10.35 7.65
N VAL A 83 -5.13 10.99 7.48
CA VAL A 83 -4.45 11.74 8.55
C VAL A 83 -5.28 12.94 9.00
N ALA A 84 -5.80 13.76 8.05
CA ALA A 84 -6.65 14.91 8.37
C ALA A 84 -7.93 14.49 9.10
N ILE A 85 -8.61 13.45 8.60
CA ILE A 85 -9.83 12.91 9.24
C ILE A 85 -9.52 12.39 10.64
N SER A 86 -8.43 11.63 10.84
CA SER A 86 -8.02 11.10 12.14
C SER A 86 -7.76 12.24 13.14
N LYS A 87 -7.06 13.30 12.71
CA LYS A 87 -6.79 14.50 13.50
C LYS A 87 -8.07 15.15 14.00
N TYR A 88 -8.98 15.49 13.07
CA TYR A 88 -10.22 16.19 13.43
C TYR A 88 -11.20 15.30 14.21
N PHE A 89 -11.23 14.00 13.88
CA PHE A 89 -12.04 13.04 14.62
C PHE A 89 -11.55 12.90 16.08
N GLY A 90 -10.23 12.80 16.28
CA GLY A 90 -9.64 12.80 17.61
C GLY A 90 -9.89 14.08 18.39
N ALA A 91 -9.89 15.24 17.73
CA ALA A 91 -10.22 16.54 18.32
C ALA A 91 -11.72 16.73 18.64
N GLY A 92 -12.60 15.83 18.20
CA GLY A 92 -14.05 16.00 18.31
C GLY A 92 -14.62 17.08 17.38
N ASP A 93 -13.84 17.52 16.40
CA ASP A 93 -14.24 18.54 15.42
C ASP A 93 -14.94 17.90 14.21
N TYR A 94 -16.19 17.51 14.42
CA TYR A 94 -16.97 16.76 13.43
C TYR A 94 -17.33 17.59 12.19
N GLU A 95 -17.31 18.90 12.28
CA GLU A 95 -17.54 19.78 11.12
C GLU A 95 -16.36 19.63 10.14
N ASN A 96 -15.13 19.70 10.63
CA ASN A 96 -13.95 19.52 9.80
C ASN A 96 -13.75 18.04 9.40
N VAL A 97 -14.19 17.05 10.18
CA VAL A 97 -14.28 15.65 9.73
C VAL A 97 -15.17 15.55 8.50
N SER A 98 -16.38 16.15 8.54
CA SER A 98 -17.29 16.13 7.40
C SER A 98 -16.69 16.85 6.18
N ARG A 99 -16.07 18.03 6.36
CA ARG A 99 -15.38 18.74 5.27
C ARG A 99 -14.25 17.91 4.65
N ALA A 100 -13.45 17.22 5.48
CA ALA A 100 -12.37 16.35 5.01
C ALA A 100 -12.89 15.16 4.20
N ILE A 101 -13.94 14.48 4.67
CA ILE A 101 -14.60 13.37 3.99
C ILE A 101 -15.12 13.82 2.61
N HIS A 102 -15.89 14.90 2.55
CA HIS A 102 -16.49 15.38 1.29
C HIS A 102 -15.43 15.88 0.31
N THR A 103 -14.37 16.57 0.78
CA THR A 103 -13.24 17.00 -0.04
C THR A 103 -12.45 15.80 -0.59
N ASN A 104 -12.23 14.76 0.24
CA ASN A 104 -11.56 13.53 -0.18
C ASN A 104 -12.33 12.81 -1.29
N LEU A 105 -13.65 12.68 -1.15
CA LEU A 105 -14.50 12.08 -2.18
C LEU A 105 -14.52 12.91 -3.46
N ALA A 106 -14.62 14.25 -3.36
CA ALA A 106 -14.55 15.15 -4.52
C ALA A 106 -13.21 14.98 -5.25
N PHE A 107 -12.10 14.92 -4.50
CA PHE A 107 -10.78 14.66 -5.07
C PHE A 107 -10.71 13.29 -5.74
N GLY A 108 -11.29 12.25 -5.11
CA GLY A 108 -11.36 10.90 -5.68
C GLY A 108 -12.13 10.85 -7.00
N ILE A 109 -13.26 11.56 -7.11
CA ILE A 109 -14.04 11.65 -8.36
C ILE A 109 -13.22 12.30 -9.46
N VAL A 110 -12.64 13.48 -9.20
CA VAL A 110 -11.87 14.23 -10.20
C VAL A 110 -10.61 13.46 -10.62
N SER A 111 -9.86 12.99 -9.65
CA SER A 111 -8.61 12.26 -9.92
C SER A 111 -8.84 10.90 -10.57
N GLY A 112 -9.87 10.16 -10.14
CA GLY A 112 -10.25 8.89 -10.75
C GLY A 112 -10.73 9.05 -12.19
N THR A 113 -11.53 10.11 -12.48
CA THR A 113 -11.95 10.43 -13.83
C THR A 113 -10.76 10.81 -14.71
N LEU A 114 -9.86 11.67 -14.19
CA LEU A 114 -8.63 12.06 -14.91
C LEU A 114 -7.76 10.82 -15.21
N LEU A 115 -7.58 9.94 -14.22
CA LEU A 115 -6.81 8.72 -14.39
C LEU A 115 -7.45 7.75 -15.39
N THR A 116 -8.79 7.66 -15.42
CA THR A 116 -9.53 6.92 -16.43
C THR A 116 -9.21 7.45 -17.83
N LEU A 117 -9.31 8.75 -18.04
CA LEU A 117 -9.02 9.36 -19.33
C LEU A 117 -7.55 9.14 -19.75
N ILE A 118 -6.61 9.46 -18.87
CA ILE A 118 -5.18 9.25 -19.12
C ILE A 118 -4.90 7.77 -19.43
N GLY A 119 -5.39 6.87 -18.60
CA GLY A 119 -5.16 5.44 -18.76
C GLY A 119 -5.72 4.87 -20.05
N VAL A 120 -6.96 5.18 -20.42
CA VAL A 120 -7.59 4.67 -21.64
C VAL A 120 -6.91 5.18 -22.89
N PHE A 121 -6.59 6.50 -22.95
CA PHE A 121 -6.01 7.10 -24.16
C PHE A 121 -4.51 6.88 -24.28
N LEU A 122 -3.75 6.91 -23.18
CA LEU A 122 -2.28 6.81 -23.21
C LEU A 122 -1.75 5.39 -22.98
N THR A 123 -2.61 4.39 -22.79
CA THR A 123 -2.19 2.98 -22.62
C THR A 123 -1.17 2.53 -23.67
N PRO A 124 -1.38 2.71 -24.99
CA PRO A 124 -0.40 2.24 -25.97
C PRO A 124 0.97 2.90 -25.80
N THR A 125 0.98 4.20 -25.51
CA THR A 125 2.23 4.97 -25.29
C THR A 125 2.99 4.48 -24.06
N PHE A 126 2.30 4.22 -22.95
CA PHE A 126 2.92 3.68 -21.74
C PHE A 126 3.52 2.29 -21.96
N LEU A 127 2.83 1.42 -22.69
CA LEU A 127 3.32 0.08 -23.00
C LEU A 127 4.55 0.13 -23.93
N VAL A 128 4.59 1.05 -24.88
CA VAL A 128 5.79 1.30 -25.72
C VAL A 128 6.97 1.77 -24.84
N TRP A 129 6.75 2.71 -23.91
CA TRP A 129 7.79 3.16 -22.99
C TRP A 129 8.31 2.06 -22.07
N MET A 130 7.47 1.08 -21.75
CA MET A 130 7.85 -0.10 -20.97
C MET A 130 8.59 -1.17 -21.79
N ASN A 131 8.83 -0.95 -23.09
CA ASN A 131 9.39 -1.93 -24.01
C ASN A 131 8.63 -3.28 -23.99
N THR A 132 7.28 -3.21 -23.98
CA THR A 132 6.44 -4.41 -24.00
C THR A 132 6.68 -5.17 -25.29
N ASP A 133 6.87 -6.51 -25.20
CA ASP A 133 7.08 -7.38 -26.33
C ASP A 133 5.94 -7.28 -27.35
N ALA A 134 6.28 -7.30 -28.65
CA ALA A 134 5.32 -7.14 -29.74
C ALA A 134 4.22 -8.22 -29.73
N GLN A 135 4.53 -9.44 -29.27
CA GLN A 135 3.55 -10.53 -29.16
C GLN A 135 2.57 -10.34 -28.01
N VAL A 136 2.99 -9.67 -26.92
CA VAL A 136 2.20 -9.39 -25.72
C VAL A 136 1.40 -8.09 -25.88
N MET A 137 1.89 -7.15 -26.70
CA MET A 137 1.34 -5.81 -26.86
C MET A 137 -0.17 -5.75 -27.08
N PRO A 138 -0.78 -6.53 -28.02
CA PRO A 138 -2.22 -6.45 -28.28
C PRO A 138 -3.05 -6.79 -27.02
N GLN A 139 -2.68 -7.87 -26.33
CA GLN A 139 -3.38 -8.33 -25.12
C GLN A 139 -3.17 -7.38 -23.94
N ALA A 140 -1.96 -6.79 -23.83
CA ALA A 140 -1.67 -5.79 -22.82
C ALA A 140 -2.50 -4.51 -23.04
N VAL A 141 -2.57 -3.99 -24.27
CA VAL A 141 -3.40 -2.80 -24.60
C VAL A 141 -4.87 -3.07 -24.28
N GLU A 142 -5.37 -4.24 -24.63
CA GLU A 142 -6.75 -4.63 -24.38
C GLU A 142 -7.04 -4.70 -22.88
N TYR A 143 -6.23 -5.42 -22.11
CA TYR A 143 -6.35 -5.55 -20.66
C TYR A 143 -6.32 -4.19 -19.96
N PHE A 144 -5.34 -3.36 -20.28
CA PHE A 144 -5.15 -2.04 -19.65
C PHE A 144 -6.32 -1.09 -19.93
N ARG A 145 -6.81 -1.03 -21.16
CA ARG A 145 -7.94 -0.16 -21.49
C ARG A 145 -9.17 -0.50 -20.67
N TYR A 146 -9.53 -1.79 -20.59
CA TYR A 146 -10.67 -2.22 -19.77
C TYR A 146 -10.44 -1.98 -18.28
N TYR A 147 -9.22 -2.20 -17.78
CA TYR A 147 -8.87 -1.89 -16.41
C TYR A 147 -9.04 -0.40 -16.09
N PHE A 148 -8.51 0.49 -16.95
CA PHE A 148 -8.59 1.92 -16.73
C PHE A 148 -10.01 2.48 -16.90
N LEU A 149 -10.88 1.87 -17.67
CA LEU A 149 -12.29 2.23 -17.69
C LEU A 149 -12.96 2.14 -16.31
N GLY A 150 -12.50 1.22 -15.48
CA GLY A 150 -13.02 1.02 -14.12
C GLY A 150 -12.16 1.60 -13.00
N VAL A 151 -11.04 2.24 -13.29
CA VAL A 151 -10.11 2.72 -12.26
C VAL A 151 -10.73 3.76 -11.32
N LEU A 152 -11.73 4.50 -11.77
CA LEU A 152 -12.52 5.40 -10.92
C LEU A 152 -13.10 4.67 -9.71
N ALA A 153 -13.66 3.46 -9.89
CA ALA A 153 -14.19 2.65 -8.79
C ALA A 153 -13.09 2.26 -7.80
N THR A 154 -11.91 1.89 -8.29
CA THR A 154 -10.74 1.56 -7.46
C THR A 154 -10.28 2.77 -6.63
N VAL A 155 -10.18 3.94 -7.26
CA VAL A 155 -9.80 5.19 -6.56
C VAL A 155 -10.83 5.53 -5.48
N LEU A 156 -12.12 5.52 -5.80
CA LEU A 156 -13.19 5.81 -4.84
C LEU A 156 -13.24 4.78 -3.70
N TYR A 157 -13.02 3.50 -3.98
CA TYR A 157 -12.90 2.49 -2.93
C TYR A 157 -11.74 2.79 -1.98
N ASN A 158 -10.56 3.17 -2.49
CA ASN A 158 -9.42 3.56 -1.66
C ASN A 158 -9.72 4.81 -0.81
N MET A 159 -10.43 5.81 -1.37
CA MET A 159 -10.88 6.98 -0.60
C MET A 159 -11.82 6.58 0.53
N CYS A 160 -12.81 5.74 0.25
CA CYS A 160 -13.75 5.24 1.27
C CYS A 160 -13.06 4.41 2.35
N THR A 161 -12.14 3.53 1.96
CA THR A 161 -11.36 2.71 2.90
C THR A 161 -10.49 3.60 3.80
N SER A 162 -9.87 4.63 3.25
CA SER A 162 -9.10 5.61 4.02
C SER A 162 -9.97 6.35 5.04
N ILE A 163 -11.20 6.76 4.66
CA ILE A 163 -12.18 7.38 5.56
C ILE A 163 -12.51 6.42 6.72
N LEU A 164 -12.91 5.19 6.42
CA LEU A 164 -13.29 4.21 7.45
C LEU A 164 -12.14 3.90 8.40
N ASN A 165 -10.94 3.67 7.85
CA ASN A 165 -9.74 3.44 8.66
C ASN A 165 -9.39 4.64 9.54
N ALA A 166 -9.50 5.86 9.04
CA ALA A 166 -9.22 7.08 9.80
C ALA A 166 -10.19 7.26 10.99
N LEU A 167 -11.43 6.78 10.83
CA LEU A 167 -12.44 6.77 11.87
C LEU A 167 -12.30 5.59 12.85
N GLY A 168 -11.33 4.68 12.65
CA GLY A 168 -11.09 3.52 13.50
C GLY A 168 -11.86 2.26 13.10
N ASP A 169 -12.49 2.24 11.93
CA ASP A 169 -13.22 1.06 11.43
C ASP A 169 -12.42 0.33 10.35
N SER A 170 -11.68 -0.69 10.75
CA SER A 170 -10.96 -1.58 9.84
C SER A 170 -11.73 -2.85 9.47
N ARG A 171 -12.83 -3.16 10.17
CA ARG A 171 -13.59 -4.39 9.94
C ARG A 171 -14.46 -4.34 8.71
N ARG A 172 -15.12 -3.19 8.46
CA ARG A 172 -16.00 -3.04 7.31
C ARG A 172 -15.24 -3.08 5.98
N PRO A 173 -14.11 -2.38 5.80
CA PRO A 173 -13.26 -2.57 4.62
C PRO A 173 -12.88 -4.03 4.38
N LEU A 174 -12.56 -4.80 5.43
CA LEU A 174 -12.27 -6.23 5.33
C LEU A 174 -13.47 -7.01 4.77
N HIS A 175 -14.68 -6.82 5.31
CA HIS A 175 -15.87 -7.54 4.83
C HIS A 175 -16.15 -7.22 3.35
N TYR A 176 -16.05 -5.95 2.97
CA TYR A 176 -16.28 -5.54 1.57
C TYR A 176 -15.21 -6.09 0.62
N LEU A 177 -13.96 -6.15 1.06
CA LEU A 177 -12.88 -6.75 0.29
C LEU A 177 -13.10 -8.27 0.12
N ILE A 178 -13.50 -9.00 1.17
CA ILE A 178 -13.80 -10.43 1.06
C ILE A 178 -14.91 -10.67 0.04
N ILE A 179 -16.01 -9.92 0.12
CA ILE A 179 -17.12 -10.03 -0.83
C ILE A 179 -16.62 -9.78 -2.26
N SER A 180 -15.89 -8.70 -2.49
CA SER A 180 -15.38 -8.36 -3.81
C SER A 180 -14.35 -9.37 -4.34
N SER A 181 -13.51 -9.94 -3.48
CA SER A 181 -12.57 -10.99 -3.86
C SER A 181 -13.27 -12.27 -4.32
N LEU A 182 -14.35 -12.66 -3.63
CA LEU A 182 -15.16 -13.79 -4.05
C LEU A 182 -15.87 -13.51 -5.39
N VAL A 183 -16.40 -12.30 -5.57
CA VAL A 183 -17.00 -11.87 -6.84
C VAL A 183 -15.95 -11.90 -7.96
N ASN A 184 -14.74 -11.40 -7.72
CA ASN A 184 -13.66 -11.43 -8.71
C ASN A 184 -13.34 -12.86 -9.16
N ILE A 185 -13.05 -13.77 -8.21
CA ILE A 185 -12.70 -15.16 -8.51
C ILE A 185 -13.86 -15.86 -9.25
N ALA A 186 -15.11 -15.65 -8.83
CA ALA A 186 -16.28 -16.23 -9.49
C ALA A 186 -16.43 -15.73 -10.94
N LEU A 187 -16.22 -14.43 -11.17
CA LEU A 187 -16.29 -13.84 -12.51
C LEU A 187 -15.13 -14.30 -13.41
N ASP A 188 -13.91 -14.41 -12.86
CA ASP A 188 -12.76 -14.94 -13.61
C ASP A 188 -13.00 -16.38 -14.06
N LEU A 189 -13.48 -17.24 -13.16
CA LEU A 189 -13.84 -18.61 -13.49
C LEU A 189 -14.97 -18.68 -14.53
N LEU A 190 -15.95 -17.78 -14.43
CA LEU A 190 -17.07 -17.73 -15.38
C LEU A 190 -16.61 -17.20 -16.75
N PHE A 191 -15.94 -16.04 -16.79
CA PHE A 191 -15.60 -15.38 -18.05
C PHE A 191 -14.44 -16.08 -18.76
N ILE A 192 -13.39 -16.42 -18.02
CA ILE A 192 -12.18 -17.02 -18.57
C ILE A 192 -12.30 -18.54 -18.60
N GLY A 193 -12.78 -19.17 -17.51
CA GLY A 193 -12.87 -20.62 -17.38
C GLY A 193 -13.99 -21.22 -18.22
N ALA A 194 -15.24 -20.72 -18.08
CA ALA A 194 -16.41 -21.26 -18.75
C ALA A 194 -16.63 -20.68 -20.15
N PHE A 195 -16.66 -19.33 -20.27
CA PHE A 195 -16.92 -18.66 -21.54
C PHE A 195 -15.69 -18.53 -22.44
N ARG A 196 -14.49 -18.71 -21.89
CA ARG A 196 -13.19 -18.58 -22.58
C ARG A 196 -13.04 -17.24 -23.31
N TRP A 197 -13.52 -16.18 -22.68
CA TRP A 197 -13.32 -14.82 -23.18
C TRP A 197 -11.83 -14.44 -23.10
N GLY A 198 -11.44 -13.42 -23.87
CA GLY A 198 -10.07 -12.94 -23.94
C GLY A 198 -9.57 -12.29 -22.62
N VAL A 199 -8.32 -11.85 -22.61
CA VAL A 199 -7.65 -11.26 -21.43
C VAL A 199 -8.37 -10.04 -20.87
N TRP A 200 -9.09 -9.30 -21.71
CA TRP A 200 -9.92 -8.16 -21.30
C TRP A 200 -10.96 -8.51 -20.23
N SER A 201 -11.43 -9.75 -20.24
CA SER A 201 -12.46 -10.20 -19.30
C SER A 201 -11.94 -10.30 -17.86
N ALA A 202 -10.65 -10.58 -17.66
CA ALA A 202 -10.00 -10.49 -16.36
C ALA A 202 -10.03 -9.04 -15.82
N ALA A 203 -9.74 -8.07 -16.69
CA ALA A 203 -9.85 -6.66 -16.32
C ALA A 203 -11.30 -6.28 -15.96
N VAL A 204 -12.28 -6.74 -16.72
CA VAL A 204 -13.71 -6.50 -16.43
C VAL A 204 -14.12 -7.15 -15.11
N ALA A 205 -13.70 -8.38 -14.80
CA ALA A 205 -13.96 -9.03 -13.53
C ALA A 205 -13.38 -8.24 -12.35
N THR A 206 -12.15 -7.74 -12.51
CA THR A 206 -11.51 -6.86 -11.51
C THR A 206 -12.28 -5.54 -11.33
N VAL A 207 -12.72 -4.91 -12.41
CA VAL A 207 -13.51 -3.67 -12.36
C VAL A 207 -14.84 -3.87 -11.66
N ILE A 208 -15.57 -4.95 -11.97
CA ILE A 208 -16.85 -5.27 -11.32
C ILE A 208 -16.64 -5.54 -9.83
N SER A 209 -15.61 -6.29 -9.48
CA SER A 209 -15.31 -6.59 -8.07
C SER A 209 -14.93 -5.33 -7.27
N GLN A 210 -14.08 -4.46 -7.81
CA GLN A 210 -13.75 -3.18 -7.21
C GLN A 210 -14.96 -2.24 -7.12
N GLY A 211 -15.80 -2.23 -8.16
CA GLY A 211 -17.10 -1.55 -8.16
C GLY A 211 -18.03 -2.02 -7.04
N THR A 212 -18.07 -3.34 -6.80
CA THR A 212 -18.84 -3.94 -5.69
C THR A 212 -18.36 -3.41 -4.34
N SER A 213 -17.05 -3.43 -4.08
CA SER A 213 -16.49 -2.85 -2.85
C SER A 213 -16.79 -1.37 -2.71
N CYS A 214 -16.65 -0.61 -3.79
CA CYS A 214 -16.92 0.82 -3.84
C CYS A 214 -18.39 1.10 -3.48
N VAL A 215 -19.33 0.40 -4.09
CA VAL A 215 -20.77 0.56 -3.83
C VAL A 215 -21.11 0.20 -2.38
N LEU A 216 -20.61 -0.90 -1.85
CA LEU A 216 -20.85 -1.32 -0.46
C LEU A 216 -20.30 -0.28 0.53
N CYS A 217 -19.11 0.27 0.29
CA CYS A 217 -18.56 1.36 1.11
C CYS A 217 -19.43 2.62 1.05
N HIS A 218 -19.87 3.03 -0.15
CA HIS A 218 -20.71 4.23 -0.32
C HIS A 218 -22.07 4.06 0.35
N ILE A 219 -22.75 2.92 0.17
CA ILE A 219 -24.02 2.63 0.85
C ILE A 219 -23.86 2.76 2.38
N HIS A 220 -22.70 2.32 2.90
CA HIS A 220 -22.42 2.46 4.31
C HIS A 220 -22.24 3.91 4.74
N LEU A 221 -21.45 4.69 4.00
CA LEU A 221 -21.16 6.10 4.28
C LEU A 221 -22.41 7.01 4.12
N LEU A 222 -23.39 6.58 3.32
CA LEU A 222 -24.66 7.31 3.12
C LEU A 222 -25.68 7.08 4.25
N LYS A 223 -25.45 6.12 5.16
CA LYS A 223 -26.39 5.84 6.28
C LYS A 223 -26.48 7.04 7.22
N LYS A 224 -27.70 7.51 7.44
CA LYS A 224 -27.98 8.66 8.31
C LYS A 224 -27.77 8.29 9.79
N GLY A 225 -27.39 9.29 10.58
CA GLY A 225 -27.24 9.17 12.04
C GLY A 225 -25.83 8.86 12.52
N GLU A 226 -24.86 8.72 11.62
CA GLU A 226 -23.45 8.58 11.98
C GLU A 226 -22.71 9.91 11.79
N VAL A 227 -21.66 10.13 12.56
CA VAL A 227 -20.82 11.34 12.54
C VAL A 227 -20.19 11.59 11.15
N TYR A 228 -20.03 10.52 10.37
CA TYR A 228 -19.40 10.49 9.07
C TYR A 228 -20.39 10.41 7.90
N THR A 229 -21.67 10.73 8.12
CA THR A 229 -22.69 10.63 7.06
C THR A 229 -22.31 11.48 5.85
N VAL A 230 -22.13 10.83 4.71
CA VAL A 230 -21.90 11.52 3.44
C VAL A 230 -23.23 12.01 2.87
N THR A 231 -23.25 13.30 2.53
CA THR A 231 -24.38 13.90 1.81
C THR A 231 -23.92 14.24 0.40
N PRO A 232 -24.47 13.61 -0.66
CA PRO A 232 -23.98 13.83 -2.04
C PRO A 232 -23.93 15.31 -2.47
N ARG A 233 -24.87 16.13 -2.00
CA ARG A 233 -24.91 17.59 -2.28
C ARG A 233 -23.72 18.35 -1.69
N ASN A 234 -23.07 17.81 -0.66
CA ASN A 234 -21.94 18.44 0.02
C ASN A 234 -20.58 17.98 -0.53
N ILE A 235 -20.55 17.05 -1.50
CA ILE A 235 -19.32 16.61 -2.16
C ILE A 235 -18.79 17.78 -2.99
N ARG A 236 -17.84 18.52 -2.43
CA ARG A 236 -17.21 19.69 -3.04
C ARG A 236 -15.82 19.90 -2.45
N PHE A 237 -15.00 20.65 -3.15
CA PHE A 237 -13.71 21.08 -2.65
C PHE A 237 -13.85 22.18 -1.61
N HIS A 238 -13.22 21.98 -0.45
CA HIS A 238 -12.94 23.03 0.51
C HIS A 238 -11.45 23.34 0.41
N SER A 239 -11.07 24.50 -0.08
CA SER A 239 -9.69 24.84 -0.44
C SER A 239 -8.69 24.65 0.69
N ALA A 240 -9.02 25.09 1.90
CA ALA A 240 -8.18 24.89 3.08
C ALA A 240 -7.99 23.40 3.40
N MET A 241 -9.06 22.61 3.36
CA MET A 241 -9.02 21.17 3.63
C MET A 241 -8.27 20.41 2.54
N LEU A 242 -8.46 20.78 1.27
CA LEU A 242 -7.72 20.20 0.15
C LEU A 242 -6.21 20.45 0.28
N SER A 243 -5.82 21.67 0.64
CA SER A 243 -4.42 22.02 0.89
C SER A 243 -3.81 21.18 2.00
N GLU A 244 -4.56 20.94 3.08
CA GLU A 244 -4.13 20.12 4.20
C GLU A 244 -4.00 18.64 3.80
N ILE A 245 -4.98 18.09 3.08
CA ILE A 245 -4.96 16.72 2.55
C ILE A 245 -3.77 16.52 1.62
N ILE A 246 -3.51 17.45 0.71
CA ILE A 246 -2.37 17.39 -0.21
C ILE A 246 -1.05 17.48 0.57
N ARG A 247 -0.94 18.38 1.54
CA ARG A 247 0.26 18.53 2.38
C ARG A 247 0.60 17.25 3.12
N TYR A 248 -0.38 16.50 3.62
CA TYR A 248 -0.16 15.23 4.33
C TYR A 248 0.00 14.04 3.38
N GLY A 249 -0.63 14.05 2.22
CA GLY A 249 -0.72 12.90 1.34
C GLY A 249 0.25 12.90 0.16
N LEU A 250 0.44 14.04 -0.51
CA LEU A 250 1.28 14.14 -1.69
C LEU A 250 2.72 13.65 -1.45
N PRO A 251 3.37 13.97 -0.31
CA PRO A 251 4.71 13.44 -0.03
C PRO A 251 4.74 11.91 0.00
N SER A 252 3.72 11.25 0.57
CA SER A 252 3.64 9.79 0.60
C SER A 252 3.38 9.20 -0.79
N GLY A 253 2.58 9.85 -1.62
CA GLY A 253 2.34 9.46 -3.01
C GLY A 253 3.61 9.54 -3.85
N VAL A 254 4.33 10.66 -3.79
CA VAL A 254 5.63 10.85 -4.46
C VAL A 254 6.64 9.82 -3.97
N GLN A 255 6.73 9.58 -2.65
CA GLN A 255 7.58 8.56 -2.07
C GLN A 255 7.32 7.18 -2.68
N ASN A 256 6.07 6.74 -2.77
CA ASN A 256 5.71 5.42 -3.30
C ASN A 256 6.05 5.32 -4.80
N CYS A 257 5.77 6.36 -5.60
CA CYS A 257 6.16 6.42 -7.01
C CYS A 257 7.67 6.26 -7.20
N VAL A 258 8.47 7.05 -6.48
CA VAL A 258 9.92 7.06 -6.65
C VAL A 258 10.55 5.76 -6.15
N ILE A 259 10.06 5.18 -5.05
CA ILE A 259 10.50 3.86 -4.57
C ILE A 259 10.17 2.78 -5.62
N GLY A 260 8.97 2.85 -6.23
CA GLY A 260 8.59 1.93 -7.30
C GLY A 260 9.57 2.00 -8.49
N LEU A 261 9.91 3.22 -8.94
CA LEU A 261 10.90 3.42 -10.01
C LEU A 261 12.30 2.93 -9.60
N ALA A 262 12.72 3.20 -8.37
CA ALA A 262 14.01 2.72 -7.85
C ALA A 262 14.08 1.18 -7.85
N ASN A 263 13.00 0.49 -7.49
CA ASN A 263 12.92 -0.96 -7.53
C ASN A 263 13.04 -1.51 -8.97
N VAL A 264 12.50 -0.82 -9.97
CA VAL A 264 12.68 -1.18 -11.39
C VAL A 264 14.16 -1.08 -11.79
N ILE A 265 14.87 -0.04 -11.35
CA ILE A 265 16.31 0.10 -11.60
C ILE A 265 17.09 -1.04 -10.93
N VAL A 266 16.79 -1.34 -9.67
CA VAL A 266 17.43 -2.46 -8.95
C VAL A 266 17.18 -3.79 -9.67
N GLN A 267 15.94 -4.05 -10.07
CA GLN A 267 15.58 -5.23 -10.86
C GLN A 267 16.38 -5.33 -12.16
N SER A 268 16.53 -4.22 -12.88
CA SER A 268 17.33 -4.17 -14.12
C SER A 268 18.78 -4.55 -13.87
N GLN A 269 19.39 -4.09 -12.77
CA GLN A 269 20.76 -4.44 -12.41
C GLN A 269 20.89 -5.93 -12.02
N ILE A 270 19.92 -6.49 -11.33
CA ILE A 270 19.91 -7.94 -11.00
C ILE A 270 19.73 -8.78 -12.26
N ASN A 271 18.90 -8.34 -13.18
CA ASN A 271 18.66 -9.04 -14.47
C ASN A 271 19.94 -9.15 -15.31
N SER A 272 20.89 -8.21 -15.18
CA SER A 272 22.18 -8.27 -15.89
C SER A 272 23.07 -9.46 -15.47
N PHE A 273 22.78 -10.10 -14.32
CA PHE A 273 23.46 -11.32 -13.86
C PHE A 273 22.88 -12.60 -14.46
N GLY A 274 21.90 -12.49 -15.34
CA GLY A 274 21.34 -13.60 -16.11
C GLY A 274 20.05 -14.18 -15.55
N MET A 275 19.55 -15.20 -16.26
CA MET A 275 18.20 -15.74 -16.06
C MET A 275 18.01 -16.35 -14.65
N LEU A 276 19.04 -17.03 -14.11
CA LEU A 276 18.96 -17.65 -12.78
C LEU A 276 18.81 -16.59 -11.67
N ALA A 277 19.55 -15.46 -11.78
CA ALA A 277 19.45 -14.36 -10.84
C ALA A 277 18.08 -13.66 -10.91
N MET A 278 17.54 -13.48 -12.11
CA MET A 278 16.22 -12.93 -12.33
C MET A 278 15.13 -13.81 -11.72
N ALA A 279 15.19 -15.12 -11.92
CA ALA A 279 14.23 -16.06 -11.34
C ALA A 279 14.31 -16.10 -9.80
N ALA A 280 15.54 -16.14 -9.24
CA ALA A 280 15.78 -16.13 -7.81
C ALA A 280 15.24 -14.85 -7.14
N TYR A 281 15.49 -13.69 -7.75
CA TYR A 281 14.97 -12.42 -7.26
C TYR A 281 13.45 -12.35 -7.34
N GLY A 282 12.85 -12.86 -8.42
CA GLY A 282 11.40 -12.96 -8.57
C GLY A 282 10.75 -13.80 -7.47
N ALA A 283 11.32 -14.98 -7.14
CA ALA A 283 10.87 -15.81 -6.04
C ALA A 283 11.00 -15.08 -4.68
N HIS A 284 12.15 -14.44 -4.45
CA HIS A 284 12.39 -13.64 -3.25
C HIS A 284 11.34 -12.53 -3.08
N CYS A 285 11.06 -11.75 -4.11
CA CYS A 285 10.06 -10.66 -4.06
C CYS A 285 8.65 -11.17 -3.70
N LYS A 286 8.27 -12.37 -4.16
CA LYS A 286 6.99 -12.98 -3.80
C LYS A 286 6.92 -13.33 -2.32
N ILE A 287 7.98 -13.90 -1.76
CA ILE A 287 8.06 -14.23 -0.33
C ILE A 287 8.12 -12.97 0.52
N GLU A 288 8.94 -12.00 0.14
CA GLU A 288 9.05 -10.69 0.82
C GLU A 288 7.71 -9.95 0.85
N GLY A 289 6.90 -10.03 -0.23
CA GLY A 289 5.57 -9.47 -0.28
C GLY A 289 4.67 -9.94 0.88
N PHE A 290 4.71 -11.23 1.23
CA PHE A 290 3.99 -11.77 2.39
C PHE A 290 4.61 -11.30 3.72
N ALA A 291 5.92 -11.22 3.80
CA ALA A 291 6.62 -10.73 5.00
C ALA A 291 6.31 -9.26 5.31
N PHE A 292 5.96 -8.48 4.29
CA PHE A 292 5.63 -7.07 4.41
C PHE A 292 4.23 -6.81 4.98
N LEU A 293 3.29 -7.76 4.90
CA LEU A 293 1.89 -7.57 5.28
C LEU A 293 1.70 -7.18 6.76
N PRO A 294 2.34 -7.82 7.74
CA PRO A 294 2.24 -7.38 9.13
C PRO A 294 2.81 -5.98 9.35
N ILE A 295 3.96 -5.67 8.71
CA ILE A 295 4.61 -4.35 8.83
C ILE A 295 3.64 -3.26 8.38
N THR A 296 3.05 -3.40 7.19
CA THR A 296 2.11 -2.42 6.64
C THR A 296 0.85 -2.29 7.49
N SER A 297 0.36 -3.39 8.05
CA SER A 297 -0.85 -3.40 8.89
C SER A 297 -0.64 -2.63 10.20
N PHE A 298 0.48 -2.86 10.88
CA PHE A 298 0.81 -2.13 12.11
C PHE A 298 1.17 -0.66 11.83
N THR A 299 1.79 -0.34 10.70
CA THR A 299 2.08 1.05 10.33
C THR A 299 0.81 1.84 9.99
N MET A 300 -0.18 1.22 9.36
CA MET A 300 -1.49 1.85 9.15
C MET A 300 -2.20 2.09 10.48
N ALA A 301 -2.20 1.10 11.38
CA ALA A 301 -2.77 1.24 12.72
C ALA A 301 -2.05 2.35 13.53
N CYS A 302 -0.74 2.41 13.43
CA CYS A 302 0.08 3.46 14.06
C CYS A 302 -0.30 4.86 13.56
N THR A 303 -0.40 5.04 12.25
CA THR A 303 -0.76 6.33 11.65
C THR A 303 -2.11 6.83 12.15
N THR A 304 -3.14 5.97 12.14
CA THR A 304 -4.48 6.33 12.63
C THR A 304 -4.49 6.59 14.14
N PHE A 305 -3.86 5.70 14.92
CA PHE A 305 -3.79 5.86 16.38
C PHE A 305 -3.08 7.15 16.78
N VAL A 306 -1.93 7.44 16.19
CA VAL A 306 -1.17 8.67 16.45
C VAL A 306 -1.99 9.89 16.03
N GLY A 307 -2.58 9.88 14.84
CA GLY A 307 -3.38 10.99 14.32
C GLY A 307 -4.55 11.34 15.23
N GLN A 308 -5.34 10.36 15.67
CA GLN A 308 -6.47 10.59 16.58
C GLN A 308 -6.02 11.09 17.96
N ASN A 309 -4.97 10.49 18.56
CA ASN A 309 -4.52 10.89 19.88
C ASN A 309 -3.83 12.27 19.90
N LEU A 310 -3.10 12.63 18.85
CA LEU A 310 -2.55 13.98 18.70
C LEU A 310 -3.66 15.01 18.44
N GLY A 311 -4.68 14.67 17.65
CA GLY A 311 -5.87 15.50 17.49
C GLY A 311 -6.58 15.77 18.82
N ALA A 312 -6.68 14.75 19.68
CA ALA A 312 -7.23 14.85 21.04
C ALA A 312 -6.27 15.50 22.06
N LYS A 313 -5.08 15.93 21.64
CA LYS A 313 -4.00 16.46 22.52
C LYS A 313 -3.55 15.47 23.61
N GLN A 314 -3.74 14.16 23.39
CA GLN A 314 -3.32 13.08 24.29
C GLN A 314 -1.89 12.62 23.98
N TYR A 315 -0.91 13.49 24.16
CA TYR A 315 0.49 13.31 23.72
C TYR A 315 1.16 12.07 24.33
N ASP A 316 0.99 11.84 25.65
CA ASP A 316 1.58 10.68 26.32
C ASP A 316 0.96 9.36 25.85
N ARG A 317 -0.32 9.39 25.51
CA ARG A 317 -1.01 8.24 24.94
C ARG A 317 -0.52 7.95 23.52
N ALA A 318 -0.35 8.99 22.70
CA ALA A 318 0.25 8.88 21.38
C ALA A 318 1.65 8.26 21.43
N LYS A 319 2.51 8.72 22.35
CA LYS A 319 3.86 8.17 22.58
C LYS A 319 3.82 6.70 22.97
N ARG A 320 2.94 6.30 23.89
CA ARG A 320 2.79 4.90 24.33
C ARG A 320 2.36 3.99 23.19
N GLY A 321 1.35 4.40 22.41
CA GLY A 321 0.88 3.64 21.26
C GLY A 321 1.92 3.56 20.15
N ALA A 322 2.63 4.65 19.84
CA ALA A 322 3.71 4.66 18.87
C ALA A 322 4.83 3.69 19.25
N ARG A 323 5.28 3.69 20.53
CA ARG A 323 6.28 2.72 21.02
C ARG A 323 5.80 1.28 20.87
N PHE A 324 4.55 1.00 21.23
CA PHE A 324 4.00 -0.34 21.08
C PHE A 324 3.96 -0.76 19.61
N CYS A 325 3.50 0.11 18.69
CA CYS A 325 3.50 -0.18 17.26
C CYS A 325 4.90 -0.46 16.72
N ILE A 326 5.90 0.31 17.12
CA ILE A 326 7.30 0.11 16.71
C ILE A 326 7.78 -1.27 17.19
N ILE A 327 7.61 -1.56 18.48
CA ILE A 327 8.09 -2.82 19.06
C ILE A 327 7.43 -4.03 18.42
N ILE A 328 6.10 -4.03 18.29
CA ILE A 328 5.37 -5.18 17.75
C ILE A 328 5.67 -5.40 16.26
N ALA A 329 5.81 -4.32 15.47
CA ALA A 329 6.17 -4.42 14.07
C ALA A 329 7.58 -4.98 13.88
N VAL A 330 8.54 -4.52 14.69
CA VAL A 330 9.93 -5.01 14.69
C VAL A 330 9.98 -6.48 15.10
N VAL A 331 9.32 -6.88 16.18
CA VAL A 331 9.29 -8.28 16.66
C VAL A 331 8.65 -9.20 15.61
N MET A 332 7.50 -8.80 15.05
CA MET A 332 6.83 -9.61 14.03
C MET A 332 7.65 -9.74 12.76
N ALA A 333 8.28 -8.64 12.31
CA ALA A 333 9.14 -8.66 11.14
C ALA A 333 10.37 -9.57 11.33
N GLU A 334 10.99 -9.52 12.51
CA GLU A 334 12.16 -10.35 12.80
C GLU A 334 11.79 -11.83 12.96
N LEU A 335 10.65 -12.16 13.56
CA LEU A 335 10.15 -13.53 13.61
C LEU A 335 9.91 -14.10 12.21
N ILE A 336 9.33 -13.31 11.31
CA ILE A 336 9.13 -13.70 9.91
C ILE A 336 10.48 -13.82 9.20
N GLY A 337 11.39 -12.88 9.44
CA GLY A 337 12.76 -12.92 8.93
C GLY A 337 13.50 -14.18 9.35
N LEU A 338 13.39 -14.55 10.62
CA LEU A 338 13.99 -15.77 11.14
C LEU A 338 13.39 -17.02 10.49
N CYS A 339 12.07 -17.08 10.33
CA CYS A 339 11.41 -18.14 9.58
C CYS A 339 11.92 -18.20 8.14
N TYR A 340 12.03 -17.08 7.47
CA TYR A 340 12.53 -17.01 6.10
C TYR A 340 14.00 -17.44 6.03
N TYR A 341 14.83 -17.04 6.98
CA TYR A 341 16.23 -17.46 7.06
C TYR A 341 16.39 -18.98 7.21
N ILE A 342 15.59 -19.60 8.10
CA ILE A 342 15.66 -21.05 8.39
C ILE A 342 15.13 -21.86 7.20
N TRP A 343 13.97 -21.48 6.66
CA TRP A 343 13.29 -22.21 5.58
C TRP A 343 13.53 -21.64 4.19
N ALA A 344 14.59 -20.85 3.99
CA ALA A 344 14.87 -20.17 2.73
C ALA A 344 14.88 -21.13 1.53
N SER A 345 15.53 -22.28 1.66
CA SER A 345 15.64 -23.27 0.58
C SER A 345 14.26 -23.84 0.19
N GLN A 346 13.46 -24.21 1.20
CA GLN A 346 12.12 -24.74 0.97
C GLN A 346 11.17 -23.69 0.38
N LEU A 347 11.20 -22.47 0.90
CA LEU A 347 10.34 -21.39 0.42
C LEU A 347 10.67 -20.95 -1.01
N ILE A 348 11.96 -20.84 -1.36
CA ILE A 348 12.38 -20.52 -2.73
C ILE A 348 12.00 -21.66 -3.68
N SER A 349 12.22 -22.93 -3.28
CA SER A 349 11.91 -24.09 -4.12
C SER A 349 10.43 -24.29 -4.39
N LEU A 350 9.51 -23.65 -3.63
CA LEU A 350 8.07 -23.61 -3.96
C LEU A 350 7.78 -22.84 -5.27
N PHE A 351 8.64 -21.89 -5.64
CA PHE A 351 8.50 -21.10 -6.83
C PHE A 351 9.33 -21.63 -8.00
N ASP A 352 10.57 -22.05 -7.70
CA ASP A 352 11.47 -22.64 -8.69
C ASP A 352 12.45 -23.60 -8.01
N SER A 353 12.43 -24.87 -8.42
CA SER A 353 13.28 -25.93 -7.86
C SER A 353 14.63 -26.08 -8.56
N THR A 354 14.95 -25.24 -9.54
CA THR A 354 16.26 -25.25 -10.24
C THR A 354 17.38 -24.98 -9.25
N PRO A 355 18.40 -25.85 -9.11
CA PRO A 355 19.44 -25.73 -8.09
C PRO A 355 20.15 -24.38 -8.07
N GLY A 356 20.41 -23.79 -9.25
CA GLY A 356 21.04 -22.47 -9.38
C GLY A 356 20.13 -21.32 -8.88
N VAL A 357 18.83 -21.42 -9.12
CA VAL A 357 17.84 -20.44 -8.62
C VAL A 357 17.73 -20.54 -7.10
N VAL A 358 17.62 -21.74 -6.56
CA VAL A 358 17.55 -21.98 -5.12
C VAL A 358 18.82 -21.47 -4.42
N ALA A 359 20.02 -21.74 -4.96
CA ALA A 359 21.27 -21.27 -4.38
C ALA A 359 21.34 -19.74 -4.27
N LEU A 360 21.02 -19.01 -5.35
CA LEU A 360 21.01 -17.54 -5.38
C LEU A 360 19.89 -16.95 -4.48
N GLY A 361 18.70 -17.54 -4.51
CA GLY A 361 17.59 -17.13 -3.67
C GLY A 361 17.86 -17.32 -2.18
N VAL A 362 18.50 -18.44 -1.78
CA VAL A 362 18.92 -18.69 -0.40
C VAL A 362 20.02 -17.72 0.02
N GLN A 363 20.98 -17.42 -0.86
CA GLN A 363 22.00 -16.41 -0.58
C GLN A 363 21.36 -15.05 -0.31
N GLN A 364 20.41 -14.61 -1.14
CA GLN A 364 19.68 -13.36 -0.93
C GLN A 364 18.87 -13.39 0.37
N ALA A 365 18.07 -14.44 0.58
CA ALA A 365 17.24 -14.60 1.78
C ALA A 365 18.08 -14.51 3.06
N ARG A 366 19.20 -15.22 3.13
CA ARG A 366 20.09 -15.22 4.30
C ARG A 366 20.81 -13.88 4.50
N THR A 367 21.01 -13.11 3.44
CA THR A 367 21.61 -11.78 3.53
C THR A 367 20.63 -10.76 4.10
N VAL A 368 19.35 -10.82 3.72
CA VAL A 368 18.39 -9.74 4.04
C VAL A 368 17.47 -10.06 5.21
N ALA A 369 17.11 -11.33 5.43
CA ALA A 369 16.00 -11.71 6.31
C ALA A 369 16.20 -11.30 7.78
N LEU A 370 17.42 -11.42 8.32
CA LEU A 370 17.75 -11.03 9.71
C LEU A 370 17.81 -9.50 9.92
N PHE A 371 17.59 -8.70 8.88
CA PHE A 371 17.54 -7.24 8.95
C PHE A 371 16.12 -6.69 8.73
N TYR A 372 15.09 -7.54 8.69
CA TYR A 372 13.70 -7.09 8.59
C TYR A 372 13.27 -6.25 9.79
N CYS A 373 13.90 -6.40 10.95
CA CYS A 373 13.71 -5.51 12.09
C CYS A 373 14.02 -4.04 11.75
N LEU A 374 15.11 -3.77 10.99
CA LEU A 374 15.47 -2.41 10.56
C LEU A 374 14.47 -1.85 9.55
N LEU A 375 14.00 -2.70 8.63
CA LEU A 375 12.95 -2.35 7.68
C LEU A 375 11.67 -1.95 8.42
N ALA A 376 11.19 -2.79 9.34
CA ALA A 376 9.99 -2.54 10.14
C ALA A 376 10.14 -1.30 11.03
N PHE A 377 11.31 -1.08 11.61
CA PHE A 377 11.61 0.09 12.42
C PHE A 377 11.49 1.39 11.60
N SER A 378 12.14 1.44 10.41
CA SER A 378 12.05 2.58 9.49
C SER A 378 10.60 2.89 9.11
N HIS A 379 9.83 1.86 8.70
CA HIS A 379 8.42 2.02 8.33
C HIS A 379 7.53 2.48 9.49
N SER A 380 7.80 1.97 10.71
CA SER A 380 7.01 2.32 11.89
C SER A 380 7.23 3.78 12.30
N ILE A 381 8.47 4.28 12.30
CA ILE A 381 8.71 5.69 12.58
C ILE A 381 8.18 6.59 11.46
N ALA A 382 8.30 6.16 10.20
CA ALA A 382 7.67 6.86 9.10
C ALA A 382 6.14 6.97 9.28
N ALA A 383 5.50 5.93 9.82
CA ALA A 383 4.07 5.95 10.14
C ALA A 383 3.73 6.92 11.28
N VAL A 384 4.57 6.99 12.32
CA VAL A 384 4.43 8.00 13.39
C VAL A 384 4.52 9.41 12.81
N CYS A 385 5.52 9.68 11.94
CA CYS A 385 5.67 10.98 11.29
C CYS A 385 4.44 11.34 10.44
N ARG A 386 3.93 10.39 9.65
CA ARG A 386 2.70 10.61 8.86
C ARG A 386 1.50 10.89 9.75
N GLY A 387 1.29 10.09 10.80
CA GLY A 387 0.23 10.29 11.77
C GLY A 387 0.31 11.62 12.52
N ALA A 388 1.51 12.19 12.65
CA ALA A 388 1.75 13.51 13.20
C ALA A 388 1.68 14.65 12.15
N GLY A 389 1.24 14.38 10.94
CA GLY A 389 1.14 15.38 9.86
C GLY A 389 2.48 15.79 9.23
N ARG A 390 3.57 15.06 9.51
CA ARG A 390 4.93 15.37 9.02
C ARG A 390 5.36 14.40 7.91
N ALA A 391 4.55 14.24 6.87
CA ALA A 391 4.78 13.29 5.79
C ALA A 391 6.01 13.59 4.91
N VAL A 392 6.47 14.84 4.88
CA VAL A 392 7.68 15.24 4.12
C VAL A 392 8.94 14.59 4.68
N VAL A 393 9.03 14.42 6.01
CA VAL A 393 10.21 13.84 6.65
C VAL A 393 10.48 12.41 6.19
N PRO A 394 9.53 11.45 6.29
CA PRO A 394 9.75 10.11 5.78
C PRO A 394 10.00 10.07 4.27
N MET A 395 9.34 10.93 3.48
CA MET A 395 9.62 11.06 2.06
C MET A 395 11.09 11.38 1.82
N MET A 396 11.62 12.44 2.42
CA MET A 396 13.00 12.87 2.21
C MET A 396 14.02 11.80 2.63
N ILE A 397 13.82 11.17 3.80
CA ILE A 397 14.73 10.12 4.29
C ILE A 397 14.72 8.92 3.34
N MET A 398 13.53 8.42 2.96
CA MET A 398 13.44 7.24 2.11
C MET A 398 13.93 7.52 0.68
N LEU A 399 13.63 8.68 0.09
CA LEU A 399 14.13 9.03 -1.23
C LEU A 399 15.67 9.16 -1.24
N SER A 400 16.24 9.83 -0.23
CA SER A 400 17.70 9.97 -0.16
C SER A 400 18.39 8.63 0.05
N VAL A 401 17.90 7.79 0.96
CA VAL A 401 18.59 6.57 1.36
C VAL A 401 18.23 5.39 0.46
N TRP A 402 16.93 5.13 0.23
CA TRP A 402 16.49 3.93 -0.50
C TRP A 402 16.53 4.09 -2.01
N CYS A 403 16.46 5.33 -2.52
CA CYS A 403 16.59 5.54 -3.96
C CYS A 403 18.00 6.00 -4.29
N VAL A 404 18.48 7.13 -3.78
CA VAL A 404 19.77 7.68 -4.20
C VAL A 404 20.94 6.81 -3.70
N ILE A 405 21.09 6.61 -2.40
CA ILE A 405 22.24 5.87 -1.84
C ILE A 405 22.22 4.41 -2.31
N ARG A 406 21.06 3.75 -2.32
CA ARG A 406 20.95 2.35 -2.78
C ARG A 406 21.34 2.20 -4.23
N ILE A 407 20.85 3.05 -5.13
CA ILE A 407 21.16 2.96 -6.56
C ILE A 407 22.65 3.22 -6.78
N ILE A 408 23.21 4.27 -6.16
CA ILE A 408 24.66 4.56 -6.28
C ILE A 408 25.47 3.36 -5.79
N TYR A 409 25.15 2.79 -4.63
CA TYR A 409 25.83 1.61 -4.11
C TYR A 409 25.79 0.44 -5.09
N ILE A 410 24.60 0.11 -5.62
CA ILE A 410 24.44 -1.01 -6.55
C ILE A 410 25.24 -0.76 -7.85
N MET A 411 25.19 0.46 -8.39
CA MET A 411 25.96 0.82 -9.61
C MET A 411 27.46 0.67 -9.38
N LEU A 412 27.97 1.11 -8.22
CA LEU A 412 29.38 0.94 -7.85
C LEU A 412 29.75 -0.54 -7.70
N VAL A 413 28.90 -1.34 -7.03
CA VAL A 413 29.14 -2.78 -6.87
C VAL A 413 29.16 -3.50 -8.21
N VAL A 414 28.19 -3.22 -9.08
CA VAL A 414 28.14 -3.83 -10.43
C VAL A 414 29.37 -3.45 -11.26
N HIS A 415 29.82 -2.18 -11.17
CA HIS A 415 30.95 -1.69 -11.96
C HIS A 415 32.32 -2.19 -11.46
N PHE A 416 32.54 -2.21 -10.14
CA PHE A 416 33.87 -2.49 -9.58
C PHE A 416 34.05 -3.94 -9.05
N ILE A 417 32.97 -4.59 -8.64
CA ILE A 417 33.03 -5.92 -8.00
C ILE A 417 32.46 -7.00 -8.92
N GLY A 418 31.27 -6.74 -9.51
CA GLY A 418 30.65 -7.67 -10.45
C GLY A 418 30.06 -8.95 -9.81
N GLU A 419 29.88 -8.99 -8.49
CA GLU A 419 29.31 -10.14 -7.77
C GLU A 419 27.94 -9.81 -7.19
N ILE A 420 26.94 -10.64 -7.49
CA ILE A 420 25.53 -10.43 -7.09
C ILE A 420 25.33 -10.43 -5.57
N GLY A 421 26.12 -11.17 -4.83
CA GLY A 421 26.03 -11.25 -3.36
C GLY A 421 26.19 -9.88 -2.69
N TYR A 422 27.05 -9.02 -3.23
CA TYR A 422 27.22 -7.66 -2.70
C TYR A 422 26.03 -6.75 -3.02
N ILE A 423 25.28 -7.01 -4.09
CA ILE A 423 24.05 -6.27 -4.40
C ILE A 423 22.99 -6.51 -3.32
N TYR A 424 22.88 -7.72 -2.81
CA TYR A 424 21.93 -8.05 -1.74
C TYR A 424 22.19 -7.25 -0.45
N TRP A 425 23.44 -6.89 -0.17
CA TRP A 425 23.80 -6.05 0.98
C TRP A 425 23.32 -4.60 0.86
N ALA A 426 22.90 -4.14 -0.33
CA ALA A 426 22.30 -2.83 -0.50
C ALA A 426 21.06 -2.63 0.39
N TYR A 427 20.28 -3.69 0.64
CA TYR A 427 19.09 -3.63 1.45
C TYR A 427 19.40 -3.44 2.94
N PRO A 428 20.14 -4.33 3.62
CA PRO A 428 20.52 -4.15 5.02
C PRO A 428 21.22 -2.83 5.29
N LEU A 429 22.16 -2.44 4.41
CA LEU A 429 22.89 -1.18 4.53
C LEU A 429 21.97 0.03 4.52
N THR A 430 21.08 0.13 3.54
CA THR A 430 20.17 1.26 3.42
C THR A 430 19.08 1.25 4.51
N TRP A 431 18.65 0.08 4.97
CA TRP A 431 17.76 -0.02 6.13
C TRP A 431 18.44 0.43 7.42
N ALA A 432 19.71 0.09 7.63
CA ALA A 432 20.49 0.54 8.80
C ALA A 432 20.67 2.06 8.79
N ILE A 433 21.04 2.63 7.64
CA ILE A 433 21.20 4.10 7.50
C ILE A 433 19.87 4.80 7.77
N SER A 434 18.79 4.37 7.12
CA SER A 434 17.47 5.00 7.31
C SER A 434 16.98 4.84 8.75
N SER A 435 17.14 3.67 9.38
CA SER A 435 16.77 3.42 10.76
C SER A 435 17.51 4.33 11.73
N THR A 436 18.80 4.55 11.49
CA THR A 436 19.63 5.46 12.32
C THR A 436 19.13 6.91 12.20
N ILE A 437 18.87 7.39 10.97
CA ILE A 437 18.35 8.74 10.75
C ILE A 437 16.97 8.90 11.39
N TYR A 438 16.09 7.90 11.22
CA TYR A 438 14.77 7.91 11.85
C TYR A 438 14.83 7.88 13.37
N LEU A 439 15.75 7.11 13.96
CA LEU A 439 15.94 7.08 15.40
C LEU A 439 16.37 8.45 15.94
N ILE A 440 17.36 9.08 15.29
CA ILE A 440 17.82 10.42 15.66
C ILE A 440 16.67 11.43 15.55
N TYR A 441 15.91 11.39 14.46
CA TYR A 441 14.76 12.26 14.26
C TYR A 441 13.70 12.04 15.34
N TYR A 442 13.33 10.78 15.61
CA TYR A 442 12.30 10.43 16.59
C TYR A 442 12.63 10.88 18.01
N LEU A 443 13.92 10.79 18.40
CA LEU A 443 14.38 11.17 19.72
C LEU A 443 14.58 12.70 19.89
N ARG A 444 14.99 13.41 18.82
CA ARG A 444 15.32 14.84 18.89
C ARG A 444 14.22 15.78 18.41
N SER A 445 13.29 15.28 17.60
CA SER A 445 12.21 16.13 17.06
C SER A 445 11.00 16.17 17.99
N ASP A 446 10.36 17.32 17.99
CA ASP A 446 9.05 17.51 18.63
C ASP A 446 7.94 17.09 17.67
N TRP A 447 7.83 15.78 17.41
CA TRP A 447 6.82 15.24 16.50
C TRP A 447 5.41 15.26 17.10
N VAL A 448 5.29 15.26 18.42
CA VAL A 448 3.99 15.25 19.12
C VAL A 448 3.18 16.55 18.91
N HIS A 449 3.84 17.67 18.65
CA HIS A 449 3.20 18.93 18.31
C HIS A 449 3.18 19.16 16.77
N GLY A 450 3.17 18.09 15.99
CA GLY A 450 3.22 18.16 14.54
C GLY A 450 2.04 18.88 13.89
N PHE A 451 0.87 18.86 14.51
CA PHE A 451 -0.33 19.54 14.03
C PHE A 451 -0.43 21.01 14.47
N GLU A 452 0.42 21.47 15.38
CA GLU A 452 0.40 22.84 15.90
C GLU A 452 1.32 23.79 15.10
N ARG A 453 2.07 23.24 14.13
CA ARG A 453 3.05 23.97 13.29
C ARG A 453 2.58 23.97 11.81
#